data_de4fcd60a9e409c440927933cb04cfd9
#
_entry.id   de4fcd60a9e409c440927933cb04cfd9
#
_cell.length_a   1.000
_cell.length_b   1.000
_cell.length_c   1.000
_cell.angle_alpha   90.00
_cell.angle_beta   90.00
_cell.angle_gamma   90.00
#
_symmetry.space_group_name_H-M   'P 1'
#
loop_
_entity.id
_entity.type
_entity.pdbx_description
1 polymer ?
#
loop_
_entity_poly.entity_id
_entity_poly.type
_entity_poly.pdbx_seq_one_letter_code
_entity_poly.pdbx_strand_id
1 'polypeptide(L)'
;MAKPLIPVDVIYDHALALIDAEGADALSARRLASDLKCSTRTLYQQVGNREELIRALVGRHFSRLKLDFHEYDTWESTAVQWSLALHDALQAHPFLTELMTVDDRGAVSSYVEKLLQSLVQAGIDRRLATACCRSLVNTTINQAVVEAQALRKSPPTRSGGRDAKKRQQSYLRTIDWIVAGVRQEALSATTTGGRHR
;
A
#
# COMPACT_ATOMS: atom_id res chain seq x y z
N MET A 1 15.66 -38.45 16.69
CA MET A 1 15.78 -37.06 17.16
C MET A 1 14.87 -36.18 16.37
N ALA A 2 13.93 -35.47 17.01
CA ALA A 2 13.10 -34.50 16.33
C ALA A 2 13.97 -33.32 15.85
N LYS A 3 13.88 -32.96 14.57
CA LYS A 3 14.59 -31.81 14.03
C LYS A 3 14.04 -30.54 14.71
N PRO A 4 14.88 -29.61 15.15
CA PRO A 4 14.40 -28.41 15.84
C PRO A 4 13.44 -27.64 14.91
N LEU A 5 12.35 -27.13 15.49
CA LEU A 5 11.40 -26.27 14.81
C LEU A 5 12.14 -25.03 14.29
N ILE A 6 11.92 -24.69 13.03
CA ILE A 6 12.47 -23.47 12.46
C ILE A 6 11.68 -22.29 13.04
N PRO A 7 12.34 -21.22 13.51
CA PRO A 7 11.61 -20.02 13.92
C PRO A 7 10.71 -19.50 12.80
N VAL A 8 9.46 -19.24 13.13
CA VAL A 8 8.45 -18.81 12.13
C VAL A 8 8.87 -17.52 11.43
N ASP A 9 9.56 -16.63 12.13
CA ASP A 9 10.13 -15.40 11.55
C ASP A 9 11.13 -15.70 10.42
N VAL A 10 11.98 -16.71 10.59
CA VAL A 10 12.93 -17.13 9.54
C VAL A 10 12.20 -17.64 8.31
N ILE A 11 11.07 -18.34 8.48
CA ILE A 11 10.26 -18.80 7.37
C ILE A 11 9.66 -17.61 6.62
N TYR A 12 9.11 -16.62 7.34
CA TYR A 12 8.51 -15.42 6.74
C TYR A 12 9.55 -14.56 6.02
N ASP A 13 10.72 -14.33 6.64
CA ASP A 13 11.78 -13.52 6.04
C ASP A 13 12.32 -14.17 4.75
N HIS A 14 12.48 -15.50 4.75
CA HIS A 14 12.92 -16.23 3.56
C HIS A 14 11.85 -16.23 2.46
N ALA A 15 10.58 -16.43 2.83
CA ALA A 15 9.47 -16.38 1.89
C ALA A 15 9.29 -14.99 1.28
N LEU A 16 9.46 -13.91 2.07
CA LEU A 16 9.43 -12.53 1.59
C LEU A 16 10.57 -12.26 0.60
N ALA A 17 11.81 -12.66 0.95
CA ALA A 17 12.95 -12.50 0.06
C ALA A 17 12.74 -13.23 -1.29
N LEU A 18 12.11 -14.40 -1.27
CA LEU A 18 11.78 -15.16 -2.48
C LEU A 18 10.74 -14.44 -3.34
N ILE A 19 9.69 -13.88 -2.71
CA ILE A 19 8.66 -13.10 -3.40
C ILE A 19 9.28 -11.84 -4.02
N ASP A 20 10.12 -11.12 -3.29
CA ASP A 20 10.76 -9.89 -3.76
C ASP A 20 11.72 -10.14 -4.94
N ALA A 21 12.39 -11.29 -4.94
CA ALA A 21 13.33 -11.64 -6.01
C ALA A 21 12.65 -12.16 -7.28
N GLU A 22 11.61 -12.96 -7.14
CA GLU A 22 11.08 -13.78 -8.24
C GLU A 22 9.55 -13.70 -8.39
N GLY A 23 8.88 -12.96 -7.50
CA GLY A 23 7.42 -12.86 -7.47
C GLY A 23 6.74 -13.99 -6.72
N ALA A 24 5.43 -13.85 -6.49
CA ALA A 24 4.65 -14.79 -5.69
C ALA A 24 4.56 -16.21 -6.27
N ASP A 25 4.70 -16.34 -7.58
CA ASP A 25 4.64 -17.65 -8.26
C ASP A 25 5.85 -18.54 -7.93
N ALA A 26 6.98 -17.94 -7.56
CA ALA A 26 8.16 -18.66 -7.12
C ALA A 26 8.00 -19.29 -5.73
N LEU A 27 7.05 -18.81 -4.93
CA LEU A 27 6.80 -19.33 -3.60
C LEU A 27 6.09 -20.68 -3.66
N SER A 28 6.86 -21.75 -3.51
CA SER A 28 6.32 -23.11 -3.38
C SER A 28 6.81 -23.76 -2.09
N ALA A 29 5.96 -24.61 -1.50
CA ALA A 29 6.32 -25.33 -0.27
C ALA A 29 7.57 -26.21 -0.44
N ARG A 30 7.76 -26.82 -1.61
CA ARG A 30 8.93 -27.65 -1.89
C ARG A 30 10.22 -26.82 -1.89
N ARG A 31 10.19 -25.66 -2.54
CA ARG A 31 11.34 -24.77 -2.62
C ARG A 31 11.68 -24.22 -1.23
N LEU A 32 10.70 -23.66 -0.53
CA LEU A 32 10.89 -23.10 0.80
C LEU A 32 11.39 -24.15 1.79
N ALA A 33 10.84 -25.36 1.75
CA ALA A 33 11.30 -26.46 2.59
C ALA A 33 12.73 -26.93 2.25
N SER A 34 13.08 -26.95 0.97
CA SER A 34 14.43 -27.26 0.49
C SER A 34 15.43 -26.23 1.00
N ASP A 35 15.14 -24.95 0.81
CA ASP A 35 16.01 -23.84 1.20
C ASP A 35 16.21 -23.78 2.72
N LEU A 36 15.16 -24.04 3.48
CA LEU A 36 15.17 -24.09 4.95
C LEU A 36 15.61 -25.46 5.51
N LYS A 37 15.99 -26.43 4.64
CA LYS A 37 16.44 -27.77 5.02
C LYS A 37 15.47 -28.50 5.96
N CYS A 38 14.16 -28.35 5.72
CA CYS A 38 13.10 -29.03 6.45
C CYS A 38 12.19 -29.84 5.54
N SER A 39 11.23 -30.59 6.09
CA SER A 39 10.16 -31.22 5.31
C SER A 39 9.03 -30.24 5.02
N THR A 40 8.33 -30.43 3.89
CA THR A 40 7.11 -29.68 3.58
C THR A 40 6.04 -29.84 4.67
N ARG A 41 5.98 -31.01 5.31
CA ARG A 41 5.09 -31.25 6.44
C ARG A 41 5.43 -30.36 7.64
N THR A 42 6.73 -30.26 7.99
CA THR A 42 7.20 -29.39 9.08
C THR A 42 6.88 -27.93 8.78
N LEU A 43 7.06 -27.51 7.52
CA LEU A 43 6.75 -26.15 7.08
C LEU A 43 5.25 -25.85 7.28
N TYR A 44 4.37 -26.70 6.73
CA TYR A 44 2.92 -26.51 6.82
C TYR A 44 2.36 -26.59 8.24
N GLN A 45 2.98 -27.35 9.12
CA GLN A 45 2.59 -27.37 10.54
C GLN A 45 2.83 -26.03 11.23
N GLN A 46 3.76 -25.20 10.73
CA GLN A 46 4.10 -23.91 11.35
C GLN A 46 3.40 -22.72 10.71
N VAL A 47 3.20 -22.73 9.39
CA VAL A 47 2.71 -21.57 8.64
C VAL A 47 1.42 -21.85 7.86
N GLY A 48 0.83 -23.04 8.03
CA GLY A 48 -0.36 -23.45 7.28
C GLY A 48 -0.05 -23.73 5.82
N ASN A 49 -1.05 -23.60 4.96
CA ASN A 49 -0.90 -23.79 3.53
C ASN A 49 -0.25 -22.55 2.86
N ARG A 50 -0.03 -22.63 1.54
CA ARG A 50 0.57 -21.53 0.75
C ARG A 50 -0.23 -20.22 0.85
N GLU A 51 -1.54 -20.31 0.84
CA GLU A 51 -2.41 -19.15 0.87
C GLU A 51 -2.38 -18.48 2.25
N GLU A 52 -2.42 -19.26 3.33
CA GLU A 52 -2.25 -18.77 4.69
C GLU A 52 -0.88 -18.11 4.90
N LEU A 53 0.18 -18.69 4.36
CA LEU A 53 1.49 -18.09 4.39
C LEU A 53 1.53 -16.73 3.66
N ILE A 54 0.95 -16.64 2.46
CA ILE A 54 0.87 -15.37 1.72
C ILE A 54 0.05 -14.34 2.52
N ARG A 55 -1.11 -14.71 3.06
CA ARG A 55 -1.93 -13.79 3.89
C ARG A 55 -1.18 -13.29 5.12
N ALA A 56 -0.46 -14.18 5.80
CA ALA A 56 0.36 -13.81 6.94
C ALA A 56 1.51 -12.85 6.54
N LEU A 57 2.16 -13.08 5.40
CA LEU A 57 3.20 -12.19 4.88
C LEU A 57 2.66 -10.79 4.55
N VAL A 58 1.54 -10.73 3.83
CA VAL A 58 0.87 -9.48 3.50
C VAL A 58 0.47 -8.73 4.77
N GLY A 59 -0.25 -9.38 5.69
CA GLY A 59 -0.67 -8.76 6.94
C GLY A 59 0.52 -8.27 7.78
N ARG A 60 1.59 -9.09 7.88
CA ARG A 60 2.81 -8.73 8.62
C ARG A 60 3.56 -7.55 7.99
N HIS A 61 3.65 -7.50 6.66
CA HIS A 61 4.26 -6.39 5.95
C HIS A 61 3.48 -5.09 6.19
N PHE A 62 2.19 -5.10 5.94
CA PHE A 62 1.36 -3.90 6.07
C PHE A 62 1.22 -3.43 7.52
N SER A 63 1.19 -4.34 8.52
CA SER A 63 1.20 -3.94 9.94
C SER A 63 2.51 -3.29 10.39
N ARG A 64 3.60 -3.49 9.65
CA ARG A 64 4.92 -2.92 9.92
C ARG A 64 5.24 -1.68 9.10
N LEU A 65 4.35 -1.25 8.20
CA LEU A 65 4.53 -0.01 7.46
C LEU A 65 4.65 1.15 8.46
N LYS A 66 5.84 1.72 8.53
CA LYS A 66 6.09 2.95 9.29
C LYS A 66 5.67 4.13 8.42
N LEU A 67 4.40 4.47 8.49
CA LEU A 67 3.86 5.64 7.83
C LEU A 67 3.85 6.79 8.84
N ASP A 68 4.91 7.58 8.84
CA ASP A 68 5.01 8.78 9.66
C ASP A 68 4.17 9.88 9.03
N PHE A 69 3.16 10.34 9.78
CA PHE A 69 2.30 11.42 9.35
C PHE A 69 2.95 12.78 9.65
N HIS A 70 3.07 13.62 8.63
CA HIS A 70 3.54 14.98 8.74
C HIS A 70 2.47 15.93 8.19
N GLU A 71 2.22 17.01 8.90
CA GLU A 71 1.43 18.14 8.41
C GLU A 71 2.35 19.13 7.70
N TYR A 72 1.86 19.66 6.60
CA TYR A 72 2.52 20.69 5.80
C TYR A 72 1.73 22.00 5.90
N ASP A 73 2.25 23.07 5.31
CA ASP A 73 1.67 24.42 5.41
C ASP A 73 0.19 24.51 5.01
N THR A 74 -0.25 23.64 4.11
CA THR A 74 -1.65 23.56 3.66
C THR A 74 -2.15 22.13 3.70
N TRP A 75 -3.47 21.95 3.86
CA TRP A 75 -4.09 20.63 3.82
C TRP A 75 -3.89 19.96 2.44
N GLU A 76 -3.85 20.75 1.35
CA GLU A 76 -3.58 20.26 0.00
C GLU A 76 -2.18 19.64 -0.08
N SER A 77 -1.18 20.36 0.41
CA SER A 77 0.19 19.85 0.47
C SER A 77 0.28 18.60 1.34
N THR A 78 -0.39 18.60 2.49
CA THR A 78 -0.48 17.45 3.39
C THR A 78 -1.09 16.24 2.69
N ALA A 79 -2.19 16.41 1.96
CA ALA A 79 -2.86 15.33 1.23
C ALA A 79 -2.00 14.76 0.09
N VAL A 80 -1.31 15.61 -0.66
CA VAL A 80 -0.38 15.19 -1.72
C VAL A 80 0.79 14.40 -1.14
N GLN A 81 1.47 14.94 -0.14
CA GLN A 81 2.65 14.29 0.47
C GLN A 81 2.27 12.99 1.20
N TRP A 82 1.09 12.96 1.83
CA TRP A 82 0.53 11.75 2.40
C TRP A 82 0.38 10.64 1.35
N SER A 83 -0.17 10.98 0.18
CA SER A 83 -0.37 10.03 -0.91
C SER A 83 0.96 9.50 -1.46
N LEU A 84 1.97 10.37 -1.58
CA LEU A 84 3.32 9.99 -2.03
C LEU A 84 3.99 9.07 -1.02
N ALA A 85 3.95 9.38 0.26
CA ALA A 85 4.54 8.54 1.31
C ALA A 85 3.89 7.14 1.36
N LEU A 86 2.57 7.06 1.21
CA LEU A 86 1.87 5.77 1.11
C LEU A 86 2.31 5.01 -0.14
N HIS A 87 2.39 5.68 -1.29
CA HIS A 87 2.83 5.06 -2.54
C HIS A 87 4.25 4.48 -2.41
N ASP A 88 5.19 5.27 -1.88
CA ASP A 88 6.58 4.85 -1.71
C ASP A 88 6.70 3.64 -0.76
N ALA A 89 5.92 3.65 0.34
CA ALA A 89 5.86 2.52 1.27
C ALA A 89 5.33 1.24 0.60
N LEU A 90 4.33 1.35 -0.29
CA LEU A 90 3.80 0.22 -1.04
C LEU A 90 4.79 -0.29 -2.12
N GLN A 91 5.62 0.60 -2.66
CA GLN A 91 6.64 0.25 -3.66
C GLN A 91 7.88 -0.42 -3.07
N ALA A 92 8.06 -0.39 -1.75
CA ALA A 92 9.18 -1.09 -1.09
C ALA A 92 9.16 -2.61 -1.36
N HIS A 93 7.96 -3.22 -1.45
CA HIS A 93 7.76 -4.63 -1.79
C HIS A 93 6.64 -4.77 -2.83
N PRO A 94 6.90 -4.45 -4.11
CA PRO A 94 5.86 -4.32 -5.13
C PRO A 94 5.11 -5.64 -5.38
N PHE A 95 5.81 -6.78 -5.39
CA PHE A 95 5.17 -8.07 -5.60
C PHE A 95 4.29 -8.52 -4.43
N LEU A 96 4.58 -8.07 -3.21
CA LEU A 96 3.73 -8.30 -2.06
C LEU A 96 2.52 -7.35 -2.08
N THR A 97 2.70 -6.11 -2.52
CA THR A 97 1.63 -5.14 -2.74
C THR A 97 0.60 -5.65 -3.77
N GLU A 98 1.04 -6.34 -4.83
CA GLU A 98 0.14 -6.97 -5.80
C GLU A 98 -0.80 -8.01 -5.17
N LEU A 99 -0.37 -8.64 -4.07
CA LEU A 99 -1.15 -9.66 -3.35
C LEU A 99 -2.12 -9.10 -2.30
N MET A 100 -2.10 -7.77 -2.09
CA MET A 100 -2.97 -7.11 -1.12
C MET A 100 -4.44 -7.22 -1.52
N THR A 101 -5.29 -7.52 -0.53
CA THR A 101 -6.74 -7.53 -0.66
C THR A 101 -7.37 -6.33 0.03
N VAL A 102 -8.70 -6.21 -0.06
CA VAL A 102 -9.45 -5.15 0.63
C VAL A 102 -9.30 -5.27 2.16
N ASP A 103 -9.22 -6.49 2.68
CA ASP A 103 -9.11 -6.74 4.12
C ASP A 103 -7.76 -6.28 4.70
N ASP A 104 -6.71 -6.30 3.90
CA ASP A 104 -5.38 -5.85 4.31
C ASP A 104 -5.27 -4.33 4.47
N ARG A 105 -6.25 -3.56 3.95
CA ARG A 105 -6.28 -2.09 4.04
C ARG A 105 -6.45 -1.56 5.45
N GLY A 106 -6.90 -2.41 6.38
CA GLY A 106 -6.97 -2.06 7.81
C GLY A 106 -5.64 -1.57 8.39
N ALA A 107 -4.53 -2.06 7.87
CA ALA A 107 -3.19 -1.68 8.32
C ALA A 107 -2.85 -0.19 8.09
N VAL A 108 -3.49 0.46 7.12
CA VAL A 108 -3.30 1.90 6.84
C VAL A 108 -4.35 2.78 7.51
N SER A 109 -5.30 2.20 8.27
CA SER A 109 -6.44 2.93 8.84
C SER A 109 -6.01 4.08 9.75
N SER A 110 -5.01 3.88 10.62
CA SER A 110 -4.51 4.93 11.51
C SER A 110 -3.85 6.09 10.75
N TYR A 111 -3.21 5.77 9.62
CA TYR A 111 -2.59 6.77 8.75
C TYR A 111 -3.63 7.58 7.99
N VAL A 112 -4.72 6.93 7.57
CA VAL A 112 -5.90 7.58 6.95
C VAL A 112 -6.62 8.47 7.97
N GLU A 113 -6.79 8.01 9.22
CA GLU A 113 -7.45 8.79 10.27
C GLU A 113 -6.70 10.09 10.58
N LYS A 114 -5.38 10.07 10.59
CA LYS A 114 -4.57 11.29 10.79
C LYS A 114 -4.78 12.30 9.66
N LEU A 115 -4.83 11.85 8.40
CA LEU A 115 -5.15 12.73 7.27
C LEU A 115 -6.57 13.30 7.40
N LEU A 116 -7.56 12.46 7.74
CA LEU A 116 -8.94 12.90 7.94
C LEU A 116 -9.03 13.99 9.01
N GLN A 117 -8.35 13.81 10.14
CA GLN A 117 -8.31 14.79 11.22
C GLN A 117 -7.68 16.11 10.74
N SER A 118 -6.57 16.07 10.02
CA SER A 118 -5.92 17.27 9.47
C SER A 118 -6.83 18.03 8.51
N LEU A 119 -7.52 17.34 7.59
CA LEU A 119 -8.46 17.98 6.68
C LEU A 119 -9.64 18.64 7.41
N VAL A 120 -10.20 17.98 8.42
CA VAL A 120 -11.30 18.52 9.23
C VAL A 120 -10.83 19.73 10.04
N GLN A 121 -9.64 19.71 10.61
CA GLN A 121 -9.04 20.85 11.33
C GLN A 121 -8.79 22.03 10.39
N ALA A 122 -8.47 21.79 9.14
CA ALA A 122 -8.36 22.81 8.09
C ALA A 122 -9.72 23.38 7.62
N GLY A 123 -10.84 22.93 8.21
CA GLY A 123 -12.17 23.44 7.91
C GLY A 123 -12.91 22.71 6.78
N ILE A 124 -12.39 21.59 6.29
CA ILE A 124 -13.09 20.76 5.31
C ILE A 124 -14.22 19.99 6.00
N ASP A 125 -15.43 20.03 5.43
CA ASP A 125 -16.57 19.26 5.95
C ASP A 125 -16.20 17.76 6.08
N ARG A 126 -16.61 17.13 7.19
CA ARG A 126 -16.22 15.75 7.51
C ARG A 126 -16.61 14.74 6.44
N ARG A 127 -17.76 14.92 5.75
CA ARG A 127 -18.18 14.02 4.67
C ARG A 127 -17.27 14.16 3.47
N LEU A 128 -16.95 15.41 3.11
CA LEU A 128 -16.05 15.74 2.02
C LEU A 128 -14.62 15.25 2.31
N ALA A 129 -14.12 15.50 3.53
CA ALA A 129 -12.82 14.99 3.99
C ALA A 129 -12.74 13.46 3.93
N THR A 130 -13.81 12.76 4.36
CA THR A 130 -13.89 11.28 4.27
C THR A 130 -13.87 10.80 2.82
N ALA A 131 -14.59 11.47 1.93
CA ALA A 131 -14.60 11.15 0.51
C ALA A 131 -13.22 11.38 -0.13
N CYS A 132 -12.56 12.49 0.23
CA CYS A 132 -11.20 12.80 -0.17
C CYS A 132 -10.22 11.68 0.24
N CYS A 133 -10.15 11.35 1.53
CA CYS A 133 -9.28 10.29 2.05
C CYS A 133 -9.50 8.96 1.34
N ARG A 134 -10.76 8.55 1.16
CA ARG A 134 -11.10 7.31 0.45
C ARG A 134 -10.62 7.33 -1.01
N SER A 135 -10.80 8.45 -1.71
CA SER A 135 -10.35 8.60 -3.09
C SER A 135 -8.83 8.54 -3.19
N LEU A 136 -8.10 9.22 -2.30
CA LEU A 136 -6.64 9.21 -2.27
C LEU A 136 -6.09 7.81 -1.97
N VAL A 137 -6.63 7.12 -0.96
CA VAL A 137 -6.24 5.72 -0.63
C VAL A 137 -6.44 4.80 -1.82
N ASN A 138 -7.64 4.81 -2.39
CA ASN A 138 -7.96 3.91 -3.50
C ASN A 138 -7.10 4.18 -4.73
N THR A 139 -6.89 5.46 -5.07
CA THR A 139 -6.03 5.85 -6.20
C THR A 139 -4.58 5.42 -5.96
N THR A 140 -4.04 5.65 -4.76
CA THR A 140 -2.66 5.31 -4.41
C THR A 140 -2.42 3.80 -4.41
N ILE A 141 -3.30 3.03 -3.76
CA ILE A 141 -3.17 1.57 -3.72
C ILE A 141 -3.30 0.97 -5.12
N ASN A 142 -4.30 1.42 -5.90
CA ASN A 142 -4.49 0.91 -7.26
C ASN A 142 -3.28 1.24 -8.16
N GLN A 143 -2.71 2.43 -8.03
CA GLN A 143 -1.50 2.81 -8.75
C GLN A 143 -0.33 1.89 -8.41
N ALA A 144 -0.07 1.65 -7.12
CA ALA A 144 0.99 0.77 -6.68
C ALA A 144 0.83 -0.67 -7.20
N VAL A 145 -0.40 -1.20 -7.18
CA VAL A 145 -0.72 -2.53 -7.73
C VAL A 145 -0.47 -2.59 -9.24
N VAL A 146 -0.92 -1.59 -9.99
CA VAL A 146 -0.71 -1.54 -11.46
C VAL A 146 0.78 -1.46 -11.80
N GLU A 147 1.55 -0.71 -11.02
CA GLU A 147 3.00 -0.63 -11.22
C GLU A 147 3.71 -1.96 -10.91
N ALA A 148 3.31 -2.64 -9.83
CA ALA A 148 3.82 -3.97 -9.50
C ALA A 148 3.55 -4.99 -10.61
N GLN A 149 2.33 -4.99 -11.15
CA GLN A 149 1.96 -5.85 -12.29
C GLN A 149 2.76 -5.53 -13.56
N ALA A 150 3.05 -4.25 -13.80
CA ALA A 150 3.86 -3.83 -14.93
C ALA A 150 5.32 -4.31 -14.80
N LEU A 151 5.89 -4.27 -13.59
CA LEU A 151 7.23 -4.81 -13.31
C LEU A 151 7.32 -6.32 -13.60
N ARG A 152 6.28 -7.08 -13.25
CA ARG A 152 6.23 -8.51 -13.50
C ARG A 152 6.19 -8.84 -14.99
N LYS A 153 5.46 -8.06 -15.79
CA LYS A 153 5.27 -8.30 -17.24
C LYS A 153 6.47 -7.88 -18.08
N SER A 154 7.22 -6.91 -17.63
CA SER A 154 8.35 -6.33 -18.38
C SER A 154 9.44 -5.92 -17.41
N PRO A 155 10.48 -6.73 -17.22
CA PRO A 155 11.63 -6.34 -16.41
C PRO A 155 12.22 -5.02 -16.93
N PRO A 156 12.89 -4.22 -16.10
CA PRO A 156 13.32 -2.87 -16.41
C PRO A 156 14.27 -2.85 -17.60
N THR A 157 13.75 -2.51 -18.77
CA THR A 157 14.51 -2.19 -19.98
C THR A 157 14.66 -0.66 -20.09
N ARG A 158 15.60 -0.17 -20.95
CA ARG A 158 15.76 1.29 -21.20
C ARG A 158 14.47 1.98 -21.64
N SER A 159 13.54 1.27 -22.26
CA SER A 159 12.19 1.74 -22.62
C SER A 159 11.27 1.84 -21.41
N GLY A 160 11.38 0.93 -20.44
CA GLY A 160 10.54 0.89 -19.23
C GLY A 160 10.65 2.13 -18.34
N GLY A 161 11.79 2.83 -18.36
CA GLY A 161 11.96 4.06 -17.58
C GLY A 161 11.08 5.22 -18.04
N ARG A 162 10.80 5.34 -19.34
CA ARG A 162 9.90 6.37 -19.88
C ARG A 162 8.45 6.10 -19.50
N ASP A 163 8.03 4.85 -19.55
CA ASP A 163 6.68 4.44 -19.19
C ASP A 163 6.43 4.55 -17.68
N ALA A 164 7.43 4.25 -16.85
CA ALA A 164 7.37 4.46 -15.41
C ALA A 164 7.21 5.95 -15.08
N LYS A 165 8.01 6.83 -15.68
CA LYS A 165 7.90 8.28 -15.51
C LYS A 165 6.54 8.82 -15.94
N LYS A 166 5.99 8.32 -17.05
CA LYS A 166 4.66 8.71 -17.54
C LYS A 166 3.56 8.26 -16.58
N ARG A 167 3.65 7.04 -16.02
CA ARG A 167 2.70 6.55 -15.01
C ARG A 167 2.74 7.39 -13.74
N GLN A 168 3.95 7.69 -13.24
CA GLN A 168 4.12 8.57 -12.08
C GLN A 168 3.55 9.97 -12.31
N GLN A 169 3.78 10.58 -13.47
CA GLN A 169 3.20 11.87 -13.81
C GLN A 169 1.66 11.82 -13.88
N SER A 170 1.11 10.75 -14.43
CA SER A 170 -0.34 10.54 -14.48
C SER A 170 -0.93 10.39 -13.09
N TYR A 171 -0.27 9.65 -12.22
CA TYR A 171 -0.67 9.48 -10.82
C TYR A 171 -0.69 10.81 -10.08
N LEU A 172 0.42 11.58 -10.13
CA LEU A 172 0.50 12.89 -9.48
C LEU A 172 -0.62 13.81 -9.96
N ARG A 173 -0.86 13.86 -11.28
CA ARG A 173 -1.97 14.65 -11.84
C ARG A 173 -3.33 14.24 -11.32
N THR A 174 -3.56 12.93 -11.11
CA THR A 174 -4.81 12.42 -10.55
C THR A 174 -4.98 12.86 -9.10
N ILE A 175 -3.92 12.80 -8.29
CA ILE A 175 -3.94 13.31 -6.91
C ILE A 175 -4.25 14.81 -6.90
N ASP A 176 -3.61 15.60 -7.77
CA ASP A 176 -3.87 17.04 -7.88
C ASP A 176 -5.34 17.34 -8.26
N TRP A 177 -5.94 16.56 -9.16
CA TRP A 177 -7.34 16.72 -9.53
C TRP A 177 -8.28 16.40 -8.36
N ILE A 178 -8.01 15.35 -7.58
CA ILE A 178 -8.80 15.01 -6.39
C ILE A 178 -8.75 16.18 -5.40
N VAL A 179 -7.56 16.67 -5.08
CA VAL A 179 -7.34 17.77 -4.13
C VAL A 179 -7.99 19.05 -4.62
N ALA A 180 -7.81 19.41 -5.90
CA ALA A 180 -8.43 20.59 -6.48
C ALA A 180 -9.96 20.52 -6.49
N GLY A 181 -10.54 19.35 -6.76
CA GLY A 181 -11.98 19.12 -6.70
C GLY A 181 -12.54 19.32 -5.31
N VAL A 182 -11.89 18.76 -4.28
CA VAL A 182 -12.25 18.93 -2.87
C VAL A 182 -12.19 20.40 -2.45
N ARG A 183 -11.12 21.12 -2.84
CA ARG A 183 -11.00 22.56 -2.56
C ARG A 183 -12.14 23.36 -3.18
N GLN A 184 -12.48 23.07 -4.44
CA GLN A 184 -13.56 23.77 -5.13
C GLN A 184 -14.92 23.53 -4.47
N GLU A 185 -15.20 22.30 -4.06
CA GLU A 185 -16.44 21.94 -3.38
C GLU A 185 -16.55 22.61 -2.00
N ALA A 186 -15.45 22.60 -1.23
CA ALA A 186 -15.40 23.28 0.07
C ALA A 186 -15.68 24.80 -0.06
N LEU A 187 -15.10 25.48 -1.04
CA LEU A 187 -15.34 26.90 -1.31
C LEU A 187 -16.80 27.18 -1.70
N SER A 188 -17.39 26.32 -2.53
CA SER A 188 -18.78 26.45 -2.96
C SER A 188 -19.77 26.29 -1.81
N ALA A 189 -19.51 25.38 -0.87
CA ALA A 189 -20.33 25.17 0.32
C ALA A 189 -20.34 26.40 1.24
N THR A 190 -19.19 27.05 1.38
CA THR A 190 -19.04 28.26 2.23
C THR A 190 -19.85 29.43 1.64
N THR A 191 -19.89 29.55 0.32
CA THR A 191 -20.61 30.64 -0.39
C THR A 191 -22.12 30.47 -0.32
N THR A 192 -22.62 29.23 -0.28
CA THR A 192 -24.07 28.94 -0.23
C THR A 192 -24.64 29.11 1.19
N GLY A 193 -23.85 28.83 2.23
CA GLY A 193 -24.25 28.99 3.64
C GLY A 193 -24.39 30.45 4.10
N GLY A 194 -23.79 31.42 3.39
CA GLY A 194 -23.84 32.85 3.71
C GLY A 194 -25.09 33.62 3.22
N ARG A 195 -25.97 32.98 2.44
CA ARG A 195 -27.16 33.65 1.85
C ARG A 195 -28.47 33.47 2.64
N HIS A 196 -28.42 32.79 3.78
CA HIS A 196 -29.61 32.56 4.63
C HIS A 196 -29.45 33.09 6.06
N ARG A 197 -28.85 34.27 6.21
CA ARG A 197 -28.95 35.05 7.46
C ARG A 197 -29.45 36.45 7.16
#